data_4e819e19d5372bedd5d9040c1bd53105
#
_entry.id   4e819e19d5372bedd5d9040c1bd53105
#
_cell.length_a   1.000
_cell.length_b   1.000
_cell.length_c   1.000
_cell.angle_alpha   90.00
_cell.angle_beta   90.00
_cell.angle_gamma   90.00
#
_symmetry.space_group_name_H-M   'P 1'
#
loop_
_entity.id
_entity.type
_entity.pdbx_description
1 polymer ?
#
loop_
_entity_poly.entity_id
_entity_poly.type
_entity_poly.pdbx_seq_one_letter_code
_entity_poly.pdbx_strand_id
1 'polypeptide(L)'
;VREARMPPQVEKIALKELEKLDRTSPSVPEYTIGTNHIEYLVSLPWNKMTEDNLDIRRAESILDEAHYGLAEVKDRILEHLAVRILKLSRKQRILVVDDEEMTRKNLDHVLTREGYAVMTAAGGSEALNLLKKHSVEVIISDLKMENVDGMGVLASAKEKDPSTEVIMISGYATVSAAVEAMKKGSYYYLSKPFKLDEIRSTVKAALSKKRAQLESRGPLLCFVGPPGTGKTSLGMSIAGSLERKFIRISLAGMKDEAQIRGHRRSYVGALPGRIIQEIRRCEAKNPVFMLDEIDKIGQEFKGDPASALLEVLDPEQNNQFMDHYLDVPFDLSKTMFIATANTVDPIPEPLLDRFEVLYLSGYTDVEKERIAFRYLIPKETNAAGLSEHSVRFSKEAVHKIIREYTREAGLRNLQRQIAS
;
A
#
# COMPACT_ATOMS: atom_id res chain seq x y z
N VAL A 1 -20.34 15.04 -6.03
CA VAL A 1 -19.75 13.94 -6.83
C VAL A 1 -18.48 14.41 -7.52
N ARG A 2 -18.52 15.48 -8.34
CA ARG A 2 -17.34 15.98 -9.09
C ARG A 2 -16.19 16.43 -8.19
N GLU A 3 -16.47 17.06 -7.07
CA GLU A 3 -15.47 17.53 -6.10
C GLU A 3 -14.72 16.40 -5.39
N ALA A 4 -15.30 15.22 -5.31
CA ALA A 4 -14.68 14.05 -4.68
C ALA A 4 -13.49 13.48 -5.46
N ARG A 5 -13.26 13.95 -6.72
CA ARG A 5 -12.16 13.52 -7.59
C ARG A 5 -12.04 11.99 -7.71
N MET A 6 -13.17 11.34 -7.88
CA MET A 6 -13.24 9.89 -8.07
C MET A 6 -12.57 9.47 -9.38
N PRO A 7 -12.14 8.20 -9.51
CA PRO A 7 -11.76 7.63 -10.79
C PRO A 7 -12.90 7.75 -11.80
N PRO A 8 -12.64 8.00 -13.11
CA PRO A 8 -13.68 8.27 -14.11
C PRO A 8 -14.78 7.19 -14.20
N GLN A 9 -14.42 5.93 -13.97
CA GLN A 9 -15.37 4.81 -13.96
C GLN A 9 -16.33 4.90 -12.77
N VAL A 10 -15.81 5.23 -11.57
CA VAL A 10 -16.59 5.39 -10.35
C VAL A 10 -17.48 6.63 -10.42
N GLU A 11 -16.94 7.74 -10.92
CA GLU A 11 -17.71 8.98 -11.13
C GLU A 11 -18.92 8.75 -12.06
N LYS A 12 -18.72 8.01 -13.16
CA LYS A 12 -19.80 7.66 -14.08
C LYS A 12 -20.91 6.85 -13.40
N ILE A 13 -20.53 5.89 -12.53
CA ILE A 13 -21.49 5.08 -11.76
C ILE A 13 -22.26 5.97 -10.77
N ALA A 14 -21.54 6.81 -10.01
CA ALA A 14 -22.13 7.71 -9.03
C ALA A 14 -23.10 8.73 -9.67
N LEU A 15 -22.74 9.30 -10.83
CA LEU A 15 -23.62 10.22 -11.59
C LEU A 15 -24.87 9.52 -12.09
N LYS A 16 -24.76 8.29 -12.64
CA LYS A 16 -25.90 7.50 -13.08
C LYS A 16 -26.85 7.15 -11.93
N GLU A 17 -26.31 6.86 -10.76
CA GLU A 17 -27.10 6.59 -9.56
C GLU A 17 -27.79 7.85 -9.04
N LEU A 18 -27.14 9.00 -9.11
CA LEU A 18 -27.73 10.29 -8.79
C LEU A 18 -28.92 10.62 -9.70
N GLU A 19 -28.77 10.42 -11.02
CA GLU A 19 -29.88 10.61 -11.99
C GLU A 19 -31.07 9.68 -11.70
N LYS A 20 -30.81 8.47 -11.20
CA LYS A 20 -31.84 7.54 -10.78
C LYS A 20 -32.58 8.04 -9.54
N LEU A 21 -31.84 8.56 -8.57
CA LEU A 21 -32.41 9.13 -7.34
C LEU A 21 -33.29 10.36 -7.60
N ASP A 22 -32.91 11.24 -8.54
CA ASP A 22 -33.72 12.40 -8.94
C ASP A 22 -35.12 11.99 -9.45
N ARG A 23 -35.27 10.78 -9.94
CA ARG A 23 -36.55 10.22 -10.41
C ARG A 23 -37.26 9.33 -9.40
N THR A 24 -36.62 9.10 -8.24
CA THR A 24 -37.14 8.19 -7.19
C THR A 24 -37.80 9.02 -6.08
N SER A 25 -38.99 8.60 -5.64
CA SER A 25 -39.66 9.30 -4.53
C SER A 25 -38.88 9.14 -3.23
N PRO A 26 -38.69 10.23 -2.44
CA PRO A 26 -38.01 10.16 -1.14
C PRO A 26 -38.68 9.23 -0.11
N SER A 27 -39.93 8.83 -0.36
CA SER A 27 -40.69 7.96 0.55
C SER A 27 -40.38 6.48 0.41
N VAL A 28 -39.64 6.08 -0.64
CA VAL A 28 -39.31 4.66 -0.86
C VAL A 28 -37.92 4.32 -0.28
N PRO A 29 -37.76 3.11 0.27
CA PRO A 29 -36.48 2.68 0.89
C PRO A 29 -35.26 2.78 -0.06
N GLU A 30 -35.48 2.57 -1.34
CA GLU A 30 -34.43 2.64 -2.38
C GLU A 30 -33.78 4.03 -2.46
N TYR A 31 -34.55 5.10 -2.18
CA TYR A 31 -34.01 6.45 -2.14
C TYR A 31 -32.95 6.60 -1.02
N THR A 32 -33.29 6.13 0.19
CA THR A 32 -32.36 6.19 1.34
C THR A 32 -31.12 5.33 1.10
N ILE A 33 -31.30 4.12 0.53
CA ILE A 33 -30.16 3.23 0.21
C ILE A 33 -29.23 3.88 -0.82
N GLY A 34 -29.78 4.46 -1.89
CA GLY A 34 -28.97 5.11 -2.92
C GLY A 34 -28.29 6.40 -2.42
N THR A 35 -28.99 7.21 -1.61
CA THR A 35 -28.39 8.42 -1.00
C THR A 35 -27.22 8.06 -0.11
N ASN A 36 -27.38 7.11 0.82
CA ASN A 36 -26.31 6.64 1.69
C ASN A 36 -25.12 6.10 0.91
N HIS A 37 -25.37 5.39 -0.18
CA HIS A 37 -24.31 4.86 -1.04
C HIS A 37 -23.51 5.98 -1.72
N ILE A 38 -24.19 6.97 -2.32
CA ILE A 38 -23.52 8.11 -2.97
C ILE A 38 -22.75 8.93 -1.91
N GLU A 39 -23.32 9.19 -0.75
CA GLU A 39 -22.62 9.88 0.35
C GLU A 39 -21.36 9.11 0.77
N TYR A 40 -21.44 7.79 0.81
CA TYR A 40 -20.29 6.96 1.12
C TYR A 40 -19.21 7.07 0.06
N LEU A 41 -19.56 6.95 -1.23
CA LEU A 41 -18.63 7.13 -2.34
C LEU A 41 -17.95 8.50 -2.32
N VAL A 42 -18.72 9.57 -2.08
CA VAL A 42 -18.18 10.96 -2.03
C VAL A 42 -17.22 11.15 -0.86
N SER A 43 -17.44 10.46 0.26
CA SER A 43 -16.65 10.62 1.49
C SER A 43 -15.31 9.83 1.47
N LEU A 44 -15.08 8.96 0.49
CA LEU A 44 -13.84 8.18 0.40
C LEU A 44 -12.67 9.04 -0.12
N PRO A 45 -11.45 8.81 0.40
CA PRO A 45 -10.26 9.59 0.03
C PRO A 45 -9.63 9.07 -1.28
N TRP A 46 -10.34 9.20 -2.41
CA TRP A 46 -9.91 8.66 -3.72
C TRP A 46 -8.51 9.12 -4.14
N ASN A 47 -8.18 10.40 -3.88
CA ASN A 47 -6.91 11.01 -4.28
C ASN A 47 -6.20 11.74 -3.12
N LYS A 48 -6.68 11.58 -1.88
CA LYS A 48 -6.04 12.17 -0.70
C LYS A 48 -4.97 11.21 -0.17
N MET A 49 -3.72 11.65 -0.14
CA MET A 49 -2.58 10.90 0.40
C MET A 49 -1.74 11.79 1.30
N THR A 50 -1.12 11.21 2.31
CA THR A 50 -0.03 11.85 3.06
C THR A 50 1.26 11.73 2.25
N GLU A 51 2.13 12.74 2.34
CA GLU A 51 3.47 12.66 1.76
C GLU A 51 4.35 11.78 2.64
N ASP A 52 5.09 10.83 2.01
CA ASP A 52 5.98 9.95 2.74
C ASP A 52 7.26 10.69 3.13
N ASN A 53 7.62 10.62 4.41
CA ASN A 53 8.96 10.98 4.84
C ASN A 53 9.93 9.84 4.49
N LEU A 54 10.98 10.16 3.72
CA LEU A 54 11.92 9.19 3.19
C LEU A 54 13.30 9.26 3.91
N ASP A 55 13.35 9.87 5.09
CA ASP A 55 14.57 9.96 5.88
C ASP A 55 14.76 8.72 6.78
N ILE A 56 15.69 7.85 6.37
CA ILE A 56 16.05 6.63 7.10
C ILE A 56 16.64 6.94 8.49
N ARG A 57 17.42 8.01 8.64
CA ARG A 57 18.02 8.35 9.93
C ARG A 57 16.95 8.74 10.94
N ARG A 58 15.93 9.46 10.47
CA ARG A 58 14.78 9.80 11.29
C ARG A 58 13.99 8.55 11.68
N ALA A 59 13.82 7.59 10.75
CA ALA A 59 13.15 6.32 11.04
C ALA A 59 13.89 5.53 12.14
N GLU A 60 15.22 5.46 12.06
CA GLU A 60 16.10 4.85 13.05
C GLU A 60 15.92 5.53 14.42
N SER A 61 16.00 6.88 14.48
CA SER A 61 15.80 7.62 15.72
C SER A 61 14.45 7.34 16.38
N ILE A 62 13.37 7.35 15.60
CA ILE A 62 12.01 7.07 16.10
C ILE A 62 11.91 5.63 16.67
N LEU A 63 12.50 4.65 15.98
CA LEU A 63 12.52 3.26 16.45
C LEU A 63 13.33 3.11 17.73
N ASP A 64 14.46 3.80 17.85
CA ASP A 64 15.36 3.74 19.03
C ASP A 64 14.79 4.48 20.22
N GLU A 65 14.11 5.59 19.99
CA GLU A 65 13.43 6.34 21.05
C GLU A 65 12.20 5.60 21.59
N ALA A 66 11.46 4.88 20.72
CA ALA A 66 10.23 4.22 21.10
C ALA A 66 10.42 2.79 21.65
N HIS A 67 11.56 2.13 21.34
CA HIS A 67 11.77 0.72 21.67
C HIS A 67 13.17 0.45 22.22
N TYR A 68 13.21 -0.25 23.35
CA TYR A 68 14.46 -0.75 23.92
C TYR A 68 14.84 -2.10 23.30
N GLY A 69 16.12 -2.26 22.95
CA GLY A 69 16.60 -3.52 22.33
C GLY A 69 16.00 -3.75 20.93
N LEU A 70 15.67 -5.01 20.64
CA LEU A 70 15.08 -5.44 19.36
C LEU A 70 15.94 -5.08 18.13
N ALA A 71 17.30 -5.10 18.26
CA ALA A 71 18.21 -4.62 17.23
C ALA A 71 17.95 -5.31 15.88
N GLU A 72 17.89 -6.64 15.82
CA GLU A 72 17.65 -7.39 14.59
C GLU A 72 16.31 -7.02 13.91
N VAL A 73 15.26 -6.81 14.72
CA VAL A 73 13.94 -6.41 14.21
C VAL A 73 13.96 -5.00 13.66
N LYS A 74 14.63 -4.07 14.36
CA LYS A 74 14.80 -2.68 13.90
C LYS A 74 15.60 -2.61 12.61
N ASP A 75 16.73 -3.31 12.54
CA ASP A 75 17.57 -3.38 11.35
C ASP A 75 16.76 -3.89 10.14
N ARG A 76 15.95 -4.93 10.36
CA ARG A 76 15.12 -5.49 9.30
C ARG A 76 14.00 -4.54 8.85
N ILE A 77 13.39 -3.81 9.78
CA ILE A 77 12.44 -2.74 9.46
C ILE A 77 13.12 -1.63 8.63
N LEU A 78 14.32 -1.20 9.06
CA LEU A 78 15.07 -0.17 8.34
C LEU A 78 15.50 -0.63 6.95
N GLU A 79 15.93 -1.88 6.78
CA GLU A 79 16.20 -2.48 5.47
C GLU A 79 14.96 -2.46 4.58
N HIS A 80 13.80 -2.87 5.12
CA HIS A 80 12.54 -2.84 4.37
C HIS A 80 12.18 -1.41 3.92
N LEU A 81 12.31 -0.43 4.82
CA LEU A 81 12.08 0.98 4.52
C LEU A 81 13.10 1.51 3.50
N ALA A 82 14.38 1.16 3.64
CA ALA A 82 15.44 1.57 2.72
C ALA A 82 15.21 1.06 1.30
N VAL A 83 14.83 -0.23 1.15
CA VAL A 83 14.47 -0.80 -0.15
C VAL A 83 13.29 -0.06 -0.77
N ARG A 84 12.28 0.28 0.04
CA ARG A 84 11.13 1.07 -0.41
C ARG A 84 11.55 2.46 -0.87
N ILE A 85 12.38 3.15 -0.09
CA ILE A 85 12.91 4.50 -0.42
C ILE A 85 13.73 4.45 -1.70
N LEU A 86 14.65 3.49 -1.85
CA LEU A 86 15.46 3.33 -3.05
C LEU A 86 14.59 3.11 -4.30
N LYS A 87 13.50 2.34 -4.19
CA LYS A 87 12.54 2.17 -5.28
C LYS A 87 11.83 3.47 -5.64
N LEU A 88 11.50 4.31 -4.64
CA LEU A 88 10.78 5.58 -4.81
C LEU A 88 11.69 6.72 -5.29
N SER A 89 12.94 6.77 -4.83
CA SER A 89 13.90 7.84 -5.14
C SER A 89 14.63 7.65 -6.47
N ARG A 90 14.56 6.47 -7.07
CA ARG A 90 15.22 6.18 -8.35
C ARG A 90 14.60 7.04 -9.45
N LYS A 91 15.45 7.84 -10.14
CA LYS A 91 15.00 8.56 -11.34
C LYS A 91 14.41 7.59 -12.33
N GLN A 92 13.18 7.85 -12.73
CA GLN A 92 12.46 7.04 -13.72
C GLN A 92 13.15 7.15 -15.07
N ARG A 93 13.52 6.01 -15.65
CA ARG A 93 14.21 5.93 -16.94
C ARG A 93 13.22 5.66 -18.03
N ILE A 94 13.28 6.47 -19.08
CA ILE A 94 12.42 6.35 -20.26
C ILE A 94 13.33 6.08 -21.47
N LEU A 95 13.01 5.07 -22.26
CA LEU A 95 13.68 4.82 -23.53
C LEU A 95 12.78 5.29 -24.67
N VAL A 96 13.29 6.22 -25.48
CA VAL A 96 12.63 6.70 -26.69
C VAL A 96 13.28 6.04 -27.91
N VAL A 97 12.48 5.36 -28.71
CA VAL A 97 12.93 4.62 -29.89
C VAL A 97 12.15 5.13 -31.10
N ASP A 98 12.82 5.80 -32.01
CA ASP A 98 12.22 6.35 -33.23
C ASP A 98 13.36 6.55 -34.26
N ASP A 99 13.17 6.24 -35.51
CA ASP A 99 14.18 6.46 -36.55
C ASP A 99 14.30 7.93 -36.97
N GLU A 100 13.27 8.72 -36.70
CA GLU A 100 13.23 10.15 -36.95
C GLU A 100 13.96 10.94 -35.87
N GLU A 101 15.09 11.58 -36.20
CA GLU A 101 15.92 12.32 -35.24
C GLU A 101 15.17 13.49 -34.55
N MET A 102 14.31 14.20 -35.28
CA MET A 102 13.56 15.33 -34.74
C MET A 102 12.56 14.88 -33.68
N THR A 103 11.87 13.78 -33.93
CA THR A 103 10.91 13.19 -32.97
C THR A 103 11.66 12.75 -31.70
N ARG A 104 12.80 12.05 -31.85
CA ARG A 104 13.63 11.65 -30.68
C ARG A 104 14.08 12.85 -29.86
N LYS A 105 14.64 13.89 -30.49
CA LYS A 105 15.13 15.10 -29.80
C LYS A 105 14.01 15.85 -29.08
N ASN A 106 12.84 15.97 -29.71
CA ASN A 106 11.69 16.62 -29.11
C ASN A 106 11.17 15.88 -27.88
N LEU A 107 11.05 14.55 -27.97
CA LEU A 107 10.63 13.71 -26.85
C LEU A 107 11.66 13.71 -25.71
N ASP A 108 12.95 13.58 -26.04
CA ASP A 108 14.04 13.70 -25.05
C ASP A 108 13.99 15.03 -24.31
N HIS A 109 13.91 16.14 -25.04
CA HIS A 109 13.85 17.49 -24.44
C HIS A 109 12.65 17.65 -23.49
N VAL A 110 11.46 17.23 -23.93
CA VAL A 110 10.22 17.37 -23.15
C VAL A 110 10.28 16.51 -21.89
N LEU A 111 10.66 15.25 -22.03
CA LEU A 111 10.67 14.31 -20.89
C LEU A 111 11.81 14.60 -19.91
N THR A 112 12.97 15.07 -20.38
CA THR A 112 14.06 15.51 -19.51
C THR A 112 13.66 16.74 -18.68
N ARG A 113 12.90 17.69 -19.25
CA ARG A 113 12.35 18.84 -18.51
C ARG A 113 11.34 18.43 -17.42
N GLU A 114 10.63 17.31 -17.61
CA GLU A 114 9.75 16.73 -16.59
C GLU A 114 10.53 15.99 -15.48
N GLY A 115 11.89 15.93 -15.57
CA GLY A 115 12.76 15.34 -14.56
C GLY A 115 13.06 13.85 -14.76
N TYR A 116 12.66 13.25 -15.88
CA TYR A 116 12.95 11.85 -16.20
C TYR A 116 14.39 11.67 -16.71
N ALA A 117 14.97 10.47 -16.52
CA ALA A 117 16.22 10.08 -17.16
C ALA A 117 15.92 9.45 -18.52
N VAL A 118 16.11 10.21 -19.58
CA VAL A 118 15.78 9.77 -20.95
C VAL A 118 16.99 9.12 -21.62
N MET A 119 16.78 8.00 -22.27
CA MET A 119 17.71 7.35 -23.21
C MET A 119 17.04 7.32 -24.57
N THR A 120 17.82 7.46 -25.63
CA THR A 120 17.32 7.46 -27.00
C THR A 120 17.97 6.36 -27.83
N ALA A 121 17.22 5.80 -28.76
CA ALA A 121 17.71 4.82 -29.75
C ALA A 121 17.18 5.18 -31.13
N ALA A 122 18.04 5.13 -32.15
CA ALA A 122 17.70 5.45 -33.54
C ALA A 122 16.96 4.30 -34.26
N GLY A 123 16.74 3.17 -33.59
CA GLY A 123 16.02 2.03 -34.12
C GLY A 123 15.96 0.87 -33.14
N GLY A 124 15.19 -0.16 -33.52
CA GLY A 124 14.93 -1.29 -32.64
C GLY A 124 16.18 -2.07 -32.22
N SER A 125 17.16 -2.25 -33.11
CA SER A 125 18.39 -2.97 -32.77
C SER A 125 19.22 -2.27 -31.68
N GLU A 126 19.30 -0.95 -31.73
CA GLU A 126 19.96 -0.15 -30.69
C GLU A 126 19.16 -0.19 -29.37
N ALA A 127 17.82 -0.12 -29.47
CA ALA A 127 16.94 -0.25 -28.32
C ALA A 127 17.14 -1.58 -27.59
N LEU A 128 17.23 -2.71 -28.31
CA LEU A 128 17.48 -4.02 -27.72
C LEU A 128 18.84 -4.09 -27.00
N ASN A 129 19.88 -3.45 -27.55
CA ASN A 129 21.19 -3.37 -26.91
C ASN A 129 21.15 -2.53 -25.62
N LEU A 130 20.42 -1.42 -25.61
CA LEU A 130 20.21 -0.61 -24.41
C LEU A 130 19.38 -1.37 -23.36
N LEU A 131 18.34 -2.08 -23.78
CA LEU A 131 17.54 -2.91 -22.89
C LEU A 131 18.35 -4.02 -22.22
N LYS A 132 19.36 -4.62 -22.90
CA LYS A 132 20.24 -5.61 -22.27
C LYS A 132 21.06 -5.02 -21.12
N LYS A 133 21.52 -3.77 -21.25
CA LYS A 133 22.42 -3.10 -20.29
C LYS A 133 21.69 -2.35 -19.18
N HIS A 134 20.50 -1.85 -19.47
CA HIS A 134 19.76 -0.97 -18.57
C HIS A 134 18.35 -1.51 -18.30
N SER A 135 17.83 -1.25 -17.10
CA SER A 135 16.40 -1.40 -16.81
C SER A 135 15.71 -0.06 -17.10
N VAL A 136 14.58 -0.10 -17.78
CA VAL A 136 13.75 1.08 -18.09
C VAL A 136 12.34 0.88 -17.56
N GLU A 137 11.72 1.97 -17.17
CA GLU A 137 10.37 1.95 -16.62
C GLU A 137 9.32 2.07 -17.72
N VAL A 138 9.57 2.96 -18.71
CA VAL A 138 8.67 3.17 -19.85
C VAL A 138 9.49 3.19 -21.13
N ILE A 139 8.96 2.59 -22.18
CA ILE A 139 9.48 2.67 -23.52
C ILE A 139 8.46 3.40 -24.39
N ILE A 140 8.90 4.37 -25.18
CA ILE A 140 8.13 5.01 -26.23
C ILE A 140 8.76 4.58 -27.55
N SER A 141 8.05 3.81 -28.36
CA SER A 141 8.61 3.23 -29.57
C SER A 141 7.77 3.56 -30.81
N ASP A 142 8.42 4.00 -31.89
CA ASP A 142 7.76 3.95 -33.19
C ASP A 142 7.46 2.50 -33.58
N LEU A 143 6.35 2.30 -34.23
CA LEU A 143 5.91 0.98 -34.70
C LEU A 143 6.75 0.52 -35.90
N LYS A 144 6.98 1.43 -36.85
CA LYS A 144 7.69 1.12 -38.10
C LYS A 144 9.12 1.65 -38.05
N MET A 145 10.09 0.74 -37.97
CA MET A 145 11.52 1.05 -38.02
C MET A 145 12.23 -0.03 -38.83
N GLU A 146 13.41 0.28 -39.35
CA GLU A 146 14.23 -0.68 -40.09
C GLU A 146 14.79 -1.79 -39.17
N ASN A 147 14.98 -3.00 -39.71
CA ASN A 147 15.51 -4.20 -39.07
C ASN A 147 14.66 -4.79 -37.95
N VAL A 148 14.47 -4.06 -36.83
CA VAL A 148 13.64 -4.46 -35.70
C VAL A 148 12.58 -3.41 -35.51
N ASP A 149 11.32 -3.78 -35.71
CA ASP A 149 10.16 -2.91 -35.53
C ASP A 149 9.78 -2.70 -34.06
N GLY A 150 8.87 -1.80 -33.81
CA GLY A 150 8.41 -1.52 -32.45
C GLY A 150 7.74 -2.72 -31.78
N MET A 151 7.17 -3.65 -32.54
CA MET A 151 6.58 -4.88 -31.99
C MET A 151 7.66 -5.84 -31.46
N GLY A 152 8.81 -5.90 -32.12
CA GLY A 152 9.97 -6.63 -31.65
C GLY A 152 10.56 -6.03 -30.37
N VAL A 153 10.60 -4.69 -30.28
CA VAL A 153 11.01 -3.98 -29.06
C VAL A 153 10.05 -4.27 -27.92
N LEU A 154 8.73 -4.23 -28.16
CA LEU A 154 7.68 -4.55 -27.18
C LEU A 154 7.84 -5.98 -26.64
N ALA A 155 7.99 -6.97 -27.54
CA ALA A 155 8.13 -8.37 -27.14
C ALA A 155 9.37 -8.58 -26.26
N SER A 156 10.53 -8.06 -26.67
CA SER A 156 11.78 -8.17 -25.90
C SER A 156 11.73 -7.43 -24.57
N ALA A 157 11.05 -6.29 -24.51
CA ALA A 157 10.87 -5.55 -23.27
C ALA A 157 10.03 -6.33 -22.26
N LYS A 158 8.93 -6.93 -22.71
CA LYS A 158 8.02 -7.73 -21.87
C LYS A 158 8.63 -9.07 -21.44
N GLU A 159 9.47 -9.68 -22.28
CA GLU A 159 10.21 -10.88 -21.93
C GLU A 159 11.24 -10.61 -20.82
N LYS A 160 11.97 -9.49 -20.91
CA LYS A 160 12.97 -9.10 -19.91
C LYS A 160 12.35 -8.64 -18.60
N ASP A 161 11.34 -7.78 -18.66
CA ASP A 161 10.62 -7.24 -17.50
C ASP A 161 9.15 -7.00 -17.87
N PRO A 162 8.24 -7.93 -17.50
CA PRO A 162 6.81 -7.80 -17.77
C PRO A 162 6.19 -6.50 -17.24
N SER A 163 6.82 -5.88 -16.23
CA SER A 163 6.35 -4.63 -15.64
C SER A 163 6.75 -3.39 -16.43
N THR A 164 7.65 -3.50 -17.43
CA THR A 164 8.00 -2.36 -18.30
C THR A 164 6.79 -1.97 -19.15
N GLU A 165 6.36 -0.72 -19.05
CA GLU A 165 5.23 -0.22 -19.84
C GLU A 165 5.73 0.29 -21.19
N VAL A 166 5.04 -0.09 -22.26
CA VAL A 166 5.42 0.29 -23.64
C VAL A 166 4.31 1.10 -24.29
N ILE A 167 4.64 2.31 -24.73
CA ILE A 167 3.77 3.20 -25.48
C ILE A 167 4.19 3.13 -26.94
N MET A 168 3.28 2.70 -27.79
CA MET A 168 3.53 2.61 -29.23
C MET A 168 3.13 3.91 -29.91
N ILE A 169 3.95 4.39 -30.84
CA ILE A 169 3.65 5.55 -31.68
C ILE A 169 3.64 5.10 -33.14
N SER A 170 2.75 5.66 -33.96
CA SER A 170 2.75 5.33 -35.40
C SER A 170 2.17 6.47 -36.25
N GLY A 171 2.81 6.73 -37.37
CA GLY A 171 2.28 7.60 -38.43
C GLY A 171 1.17 6.96 -39.27
N TYR A 172 1.06 5.62 -39.21
CA TYR A 172 0.04 4.84 -39.93
C TYR A 172 -0.81 4.06 -38.92
N ALA A 173 -1.66 4.81 -38.20
CA ALA A 173 -2.54 4.21 -37.21
C ALA A 173 -3.68 3.44 -37.91
N THR A 174 -3.57 2.11 -37.96
CA THR A 174 -4.70 1.24 -38.29
C THR A 174 -5.27 0.63 -37.01
N VAL A 175 -6.60 0.47 -36.97
CA VAL A 175 -7.26 -0.16 -35.82
C VAL A 175 -6.70 -1.56 -35.54
N SER A 176 -6.35 -2.30 -36.60
CA SER A 176 -5.78 -3.65 -36.48
C SER A 176 -4.41 -3.66 -35.79
N ALA A 177 -3.50 -2.73 -36.15
CA ALA A 177 -2.17 -2.61 -35.55
C ALA A 177 -2.26 -2.17 -34.08
N ALA A 178 -3.17 -1.25 -33.74
CA ALA A 178 -3.40 -0.83 -32.37
C ALA A 178 -3.93 -1.99 -31.52
N VAL A 179 -4.90 -2.77 -32.01
CA VAL A 179 -5.47 -3.94 -31.32
C VAL A 179 -4.39 -5.02 -31.12
N GLU A 180 -3.53 -5.26 -32.13
CA GLU A 180 -2.45 -6.21 -32.01
C GLU A 180 -1.42 -5.80 -30.96
N ALA A 181 -0.98 -4.53 -30.95
CA ALA A 181 -0.07 -3.99 -29.96
C ALA A 181 -0.65 -4.11 -28.54
N MET A 182 -1.91 -3.78 -28.35
CA MET A 182 -2.58 -3.92 -27.06
C MET A 182 -2.69 -5.37 -26.60
N LYS A 183 -2.99 -6.32 -27.50
CA LYS A 183 -3.00 -7.77 -27.20
C LYS A 183 -1.63 -8.31 -26.81
N LYS A 184 -0.55 -7.74 -27.34
CA LYS A 184 0.83 -8.10 -26.99
C LYS A 184 1.36 -7.37 -25.76
N GLY A 185 0.52 -6.58 -25.06
CA GLY A 185 0.84 -5.96 -23.78
C GLY A 185 1.39 -4.55 -23.88
N SER A 186 1.18 -3.83 -24.99
CA SER A 186 1.40 -2.39 -25.05
C SER A 186 0.49 -1.68 -24.04
N TYR A 187 1.03 -0.69 -23.35
CA TYR A 187 0.26 0.15 -22.41
C TYR A 187 -0.71 1.08 -23.12
N TYR A 188 -0.24 1.71 -24.20
CA TYR A 188 -1.01 2.67 -24.99
C TYR A 188 -0.51 2.73 -26.42
N TYR A 189 -1.36 3.26 -27.30
CA TYR A 189 -1.05 3.45 -28.70
C TYR A 189 -1.44 4.87 -29.14
N LEU A 190 -0.47 5.61 -29.71
CA LEU A 190 -0.63 7.00 -30.16
C LEU A 190 -0.43 7.11 -31.67
N SER A 191 -1.24 7.93 -32.32
CA SER A 191 -1.06 8.28 -33.75
C SER A 191 -0.22 9.53 -33.91
N LYS A 192 0.72 9.54 -34.86
CA LYS A 192 1.39 10.78 -35.32
C LYS A 192 0.42 11.56 -36.27
N PRO A 193 0.29 12.88 -36.18
CA PRO A 193 0.91 13.76 -35.18
C PRO A 193 0.20 13.69 -33.81
N PHE A 194 0.95 13.68 -32.73
CA PHE A 194 0.46 13.69 -31.36
C PHE A 194 0.75 15.03 -30.67
N LYS A 195 -0.03 15.34 -29.63
CA LYS A 195 0.22 16.50 -28.77
C LYS A 195 1.20 16.14 -27.66
N LEU A 196 2.14 17.06 -27.35
CA LEU A 196 3.12 16.83 -26.28
C LEU A 196 2.47 16.59 -24.91
N ASP A 197 1.34 17.25 -24.63
CA ASP A 197 0.59 17.07 -23.39
C ASP A 197 -0.04 15.67 -23.29
N GLU A 198 -0.39 15.07 -24.42
CA GLU A 198 -0.89 13.69 -24.48
C GLU A 198 0.22 12.70 -24.16
N ILE A 199 1.44 12.89 -24.68
CA ILE A 199 2.61 12.11 -24.30
C ILE A 199 2.91 12.24 -22.81
N ARG A 200 2.95 13.48 -22.28
CA ARG A 200 3.20 13.72 -20.85
C ARG A 200 2.20 13.00 -19.97
N SER A 201 0.92 13.12 -20.25
CA SER A 201 -0.13 12.47 -19.47
C SER A 201 -0.07 10.95 -19.55
N THR A 202 0.20 10.39 -20.74
CA THR A 202 0.32 8.94 -20.97
C THR A 202 1.54 8.37 -20.28
N VAL A 203 2.70 9.02 -20.38
CA VAL A 203 3.93 8.62 -19.67
C VAL A 203 3.74 8.66 -18.17
N LYS A 204 3.14 9.74 -17.64
CA LYS A 204 2.85 9.87 -16.21
C LYS A 204 1.91 8.77 -15.72
N ALA A 205 0.91 8.42 -16.49
CA ALA A 205 -0.02 7.34 -16.15
C ALA A 205 0.67 5.96 -16.20
N ALA A 206 1.49 5.69 -17.23
CA ALA A 206 2.27 4.46 -17.36
C ALA A 206 3.26 4.29 -16.19
N LEU A 207 3.99 5.35 -15.85
CA LEU A 207 4.91 5.36 -14.70
C LEU A 207 4.18 5.18 -13.37
N SER A 208 3.01 5.79 -13.21
CA SER A 208 2.20 5.62 -12.00
C SER A 208 1.73 4.17 -11.83
N LYS A 209 1.34 3.50 -12.91
CA LYS A 209 0.97 2.08 -12.91
C LYS A 209 2.17 1.20 -12.53
N LYS A 210 3.33 1.40 -13.17
CA LYS A 210 4.55 0.65 -12.83
C LYS A 210 4.99 0.90 -11.39
N ARG A 211 4.94 2.15 -10.91
CA ARG A 211 5.27 2.49 -9.52
C ARG A 211 4.34 1.78 -8.53
N ALA A 212 3.04 1.75 -8.79
CA ALA A 212 2.09 1.01 -7.98
C ALA A 212 2.46 -0.48 -7.89
N GLN A 213 2.81 -1.11 -9.03
CA GLN A 213 3.26 -2.50 -9.07
C GLN A 213 4.57 -2.74 -8.32
N LEU A 214 5.52 -1.79 -8.34
CA LEU A 214 6.79 -1.89 -7.62
C LEU A 214 6.62 -1.69 -6.11
N GLU A 215 5.76 -0.76 -5.71
CA GLU A 215 5.46 -0.50 -4.30
C GLU A 215 4.76 -1.70 -3.65
N SER A 216 3.95 -2.43 -4.40
CA SER A 216 3.19 -3.58 -3.93
C SER A 216 3.98 -4.90 -3.91
N ARG A 217 5.14 -5.01 -4.57
CA ARG A 217 5.95 -6.24 -4.70
C ARG A 217 6.93 -6.50 -3.55
N GLY A 218 6.87 -5.79 -2.45
CA GLY A 218 7.68 -6.12 -1.25
C GLY A 218 6.97 -7.14 -0.36
N PRO A 219 7.71 -7.98 0.39
CA PRO A 219 7.08 -8.82 1.41
C PRO A 219 6.40 -7.93 2.44
N LEU A 220 5.28 -8.39 2.96
CA LEU A 220 4.55 -7.73 4.02
C LEU A 220 5.19 -8.11 5.36
N LEU A 221 5.32 -7.17 6.29
CA LEU A 221 5.89 -7.49 7.60
C LEU A 221 4.85 -8.17 8.49
N CYS A 222 5.23 -9.27 9.15
CA CYS A 222 4.46 -9.92 10.18
C CYS A 222 5.26 -10.03 11.48
N PHE A 223 4.81 -9.33 12.51
CA PHE A 223 5.43 -9.39 13.83
C PHE A 223 4.84 -10.55 14.65
N VAL A 224 5.66 -11.54 14.97
CA VAL A 224 5.26 -12.75 15.73
C VAL A 224 5.94 -12.78 17.07
N GLY A 225 5.18 -13.04 18.13
CA GLY A 225 5.74 -13.20 19.48
C GLY A 225 4.70 -13.07 20.58
N PRO A 226 5.10 -13.25 21.84
CA PRO A 226 4.20 -13.20 22.98
C PRO A 226 3.44 -11.89 23.11
N PRO A 227 2.29 -11.88 23.79
CA PRO A 227 1.58 -10.65 24.10
C PRO A 227 2.44 -9.66 24.90
N GLY A 228 2.36 -8.37 24.58
CA GLY A 228 3.08 -7.31 25.29
C GLY A 228 4.55 -7.13 24.90
N THR A 229 5.01 -7.71 23.79
CA THR A 229 6.38 -7.53 23.26
C THR A 229 6.56 -6.29 22.37
N GLY A 230 5.52 -5.47 22.23
CA GLY A 230 5.65 -4.20 21.50
C GLY A 230 5.26 -4.28 20.02
N LYS A 231 4.64 -5.37 19.54
CA LYS A 231 4.21 -5.53 18.13
C LYS A 231 3.43 -4.32 17.59
N THR A 232 2.43 -3.89 18.33
CA THR A 232 1.57 -2.76 17.91
C THR A 232 2.34 -1.43 17.93
N SER A 233 3.22 -1.21 18.92
CA SER A 233 4.02 0.01 18.99
C SER A 233 5.04 0.11 17.86
N LEU A 234 5.62 -1.02 17.41
CA LEU A 234 6.48 -1.05 16.22
C LEU A 234 5.74 -0.57 14.97
N GLY A 235 4.52 -1.05 14.75
CA GLY A 235 3.70 -0.58 13.63
C GLY A 235 3.36 0.91 13.71
N MET A 236 3.11 1.44 14.91
CA MET A 236 2.90 2.88 15.12
C MET A 236 4.18 3.68 14.83
N SER A 237 5.35 3.17 15.23
CA SER A 237 6.64 3.82 14.96
C SER A 237 6.98 3.82 13.46
N ILE A 238 6.66 2.75 12.73
CA ILE A 238 6.79 2.70 11.27
C ILE A 238 5.87 3.76 10.63
N ALA A 239 4.62 3.85 11.06
CA ALA A 239 3.69 4.86 10.55
C ALA A 239 4.18 6.28 10.85
N GLY A 240 4.67 6.52 12.06
CA GLY A 240 5.24 7.80 12.47
C GLY A 240 6.49 8.18 11.68
N SER A 241 7.37 7.21 11.39
CA SER A 241 8.58 7.45 10.57
C SER A 241 8.26 7.84 9.14
N LEU A 242 7.19 7.27 8.57
CA LEU A 242 6.70 7.59 7.23
C LEU A 242 5.75 8.80 7.18
N GLU A 243 5.37 9.37 8.33
CA GLU A 243 4.33 10.41 8.45
C GLU A 243 2.96 9.98 7.89
N ARG A 244 2.68 8.68 7.96
CA ARG A 244 1.41 8.11 7.54
C ARG A 244 0.44 7.98 8.70
N LYS A 245 -0.85 8.02 8.37
CA LYS A 245 -1.91 7.65 9.33
C LYS A 245 -1.75 6.17 9.70
N PHE A 246 -1.99 5.85 10.98
CA PHE A 246 -1.96 4.48 11.49
C PHE A 246 -3.38 3.99 11.77
N ILE A 247 -3.70 2.81 11.26
CA ILE A 247 -4.97 2.12 11.47
C ILE A 247 -4.68 0.74 12.03
N ARG A 248 -5.46 0.32 13.03
CA ARG A 248 -5.39 -1.03 13.59
C ARG A 248 -6.75 -1.70 13.51
N ILE A 249 -6.80 -2.88 12.90
CA ILE A 249 -7.96 -3.76 12.92
C ILE A 249 -7.56 -5.08 13.59
N SER A 250 -8.31 -5.49 14.63
CA SER A 250 -8.20 -6.84 15.16
C SER A 250 -8.99 -7.80 14.28
N LEU A 251 -8.32 -8.87 13.87
CA LEU A 251 -8.91 -9.98 13.11
C LEU A 251 -9.45 -11.07 14.04
N ALA A 252 -9.19 -10.97 15.36
CA ALA A 252 -9.71 -11.91 16.32
C ALA A 252 -11.23 -11.97 16.30
N GLY A 253 -11.76 -13.17 16.10
CA GLY A 253 -13.21 -13.41 16.06
C GLY A 253 -13.90 -12.98 14.75
N MET A 254 -13.17 -12.61 13.72
CA MET A 254 -13.75 -12.48 12.38
C MET A 254 -14.12 -13.87 11.86
N LYS A 255 -15.41 -14.05 11.59
CA LYS A 255 -15.99 -15.34 11.16
C LYS A 255 -16.61 -15.26 9.77
N ASP A 256 -16.79 -14.06 9.23
CA ASP A 256 -17.50 -13.79 7.98
C ASP A 256 -16.64 -12.91 7.07
N GLU A 257 -16.45 -13.33 5.83
CA GLU A 257 -15.75 -12.54 4.81
C GLU A 257 -16.40 -11.18 4.56
N ALA A 258 -17.72 -11.07 4.82
CA ALA A 258 -18.43 -9.81 4.69
C ALA A 258 -17.91 -8.72 5.66
N GLN A 259 -17.23 -9.08 6.74
CA GLN A 259 -16.55 -8.09 7.59
C GLN A 259 -15.37 -7.43 6.89
N ILE A 260 -14.75 -8.11 5.89
CA ILE A 260 -13.65 -7.57 5.10
C ILE A 260 -14.17 -6.94 3.81
N ARG A 261 -15.03 -7.68 3.07
CA ARG A 261 -15.56 -7.28 1.75
C ARG A 261 -16.86 -6.48 1.79
N GLY A 262 -17.48 -6.30 2.96
CA GLY A 262 -18.78 -5.65 3.07
C GLY A 262 -19.96 -6.53 2.69
N HIS A 263 -21.15 -6.08 3.02
CA HIS A 263 -22.43 -6.73 2.68
C HIS A 263 -23.01 -6.09 1.42
N ARG A 264 -23.68 -6.88 0.60
CA ARG A 264 -24.41 -6.33 -0.55
C ARG A 264 -25.47 -5.33 -0.06
N ARG A 265 -25.50 -4.13 -0.64
CA ARG A 265 -26.38 -3.02 -0.24
C ARG A 265 -27.88 -3.30 -0.28
N SER A 266 -28.31 -4.40 -0.95
CA SER A 266 -29.70 -4.84 -0.96
C SER A 266 -30.18 -5.46 0.35
N TYR A 267 -29.26 -5.80 1.26
CA TYR A 267 -29.63 -6.34 2.57
C TYR A 267 -29.92 -5.21 3.58
N VAL A 268 -30.92 -5.43 4.44
CA VAL A 268 -31.23 -4.51 5.54
C VAL A 268 -30.03 -4.49 6.50
N GLY A 269 -29.53 -3.28 6.81
CA GLY A 269 -28.36 -3.10 7.68
C GLY A 269 -27.01 -3.38 7.00
N ALA A 270 -26.96 -3.44 5.67
CA ALA A 270 -25.70 -3.58 4.92
C ALA A 270 -24.73 -2.47 5.26
N LEU A 271 -23.47 -2.85 5.48
CA LEU A 271 -22.34 -1.96 5.74
C LEU A 271 -21.16 -2.34 4.84
N PRO A 272 -20.32 -1.37 4.47
CA PRO A 272 -19.04 -1.67 3.84
C PRO A 272 -18.14 -2.51 4.74
N GLY A 273 -17.14 -3.17 4.15
CA GLY A 273 -16.12 -3.89 4.90
C GLY A 273 -15.28 -2.97 5.79
N ARG A 274 -14.72 -3.54 6.84
CA ARG A 274 -13.94 -2.78 7.85
C ARG A 274 -12.77 -2.03 7.22
N ILE A 275 -12.12 -2.57 6.21
CA ILE A 275 -10.99 -1.92 5.53
C ILE A 275 -11.44 -0.58 4.92
N ILE A 276 -12.53 -0.60 4.17
CA ILE A 276 -13.10 0.60 3.54
C ILE A 276 -13.63 1.59 4.58
N GLN A 277 -14.26 1.10 5.66
CA GLN A 277 -14.72 1.95 6.75
C GLN A 277 -13.57 2.72 7.41
N GLU A 278 -12.48 2.04 7.71
CA GLU A 278 -11.32 2.67 8.36
C GLU A 278 -10.53 3.58 7.42
N ILE A 279 -10.45 3.27 6.12
CA ILE A 279 -9.88 4.18 5.10
C ILE A 279 -10.70 5.47 5.02
N ARG A 280 -12.03 5.36 4.99
CA ARG A 280 -12.91 6.53 5.05
C ARG A 280 -12.64 7.37 6.29
N ARG A 281 -12.55 6.72 7.47
CA ARG A 281 -12.35 7.39 8.78
C ARG A 281 -11.00 8.08 8.89
N CYS A 282 -9.95 7.50 8.30
CA CYS A 282 -8.62 8.09 8.33
C CYS A 282 -8.41 9.20 7.28
N GLU A 283 -9.32 9.34 6.31
CA GLU A 283 -9.28 10.34 5.24
C GLU A 283 -7.99 10.33 4.39
N ALA A 284 -7.27 9.21 4.36
CA ALA A 284 -6.06 9.03 3.58
C ALA A 284 -6.06 7.68 2.86
N LYS A 285 -5.61 7.66 1.60
CA LYS A 285 -5.54 6.45 0.76
C LYS A 285 -4.33 5.57 1.09
N ASN A 286 -3.29 6.11 1.72
CA ASN A 286 -2.01 5.45 1.97
C ASN A 286 -1.66 5.26 3.45
N PRO A 287 -2.58 4.82 4.32
CA PRO A 287 -2.27 4.58 5.72
C PRO A 287 -1.31 3.40 5.88
N VAL A 288 -0.71 3.28 7.07
CA VAL A 288 -0.16 2.01 7.56
C VAL A 288 -1.28 1.27 8.27
N PHE A 289 -1.62 0.10 7.76
CA PHE A 289 -2.74 -0.71 8.20
C PHE A 289 -2.24 -1.93 8.95
N MET A 290 -2.49 -2.01 10.23
CA MET A 290 -2.11 -3.15 11.06
C MET A 290 -3.25 -4.12 11.20
N LEU A 291 -3.04 -5.33 10.70
CA LEU A 291 -3.90 -6.50 10.85
C LEU A 291 -3.46 -7.26 12.10
N ASP A 292 -4.14 -7.01 13.22
CA ASP A 292 -3.74 -7.55 14.51
C ASP A 292 -4.38 -8.91 14.76
N GLU A 293 -3.60 -9.83 15.34
CA GLU A 293 -4.01 -11.20 15.68
C GLU A 293 -4.48 -12.03 14.47
N ILE A 294 -3.66 -12.03 13.39
CA ILE A 294 -3.96 -12.79 12.16
C ILE A 294 -4.02 -14.32 12.44
N ASP A 295 -3.34 -14.79 13.49
CA ASP A 295 -3.40 -16.17 13.97
C ASP A 295 -4.76 -16.56 14.60
N LYS A 296 -5.68 -15.58 14.76
CA LYS A 296 -7.02 -15.79 15.34
C LYS A 296 -8.14 -15.75 14.31
N ILE A 297 -7.80 -15.72 13.03
CA ILE A 297 -8.81 -15.80 11.96
C ILE A 297 -9.49 -17.17 12.04
N GLY A 298 -10.82 -17.14 12.22
CA GLY A 298 -11.60 -18.39 12.37
C GLY A 298 -11.69 -19.17 11.07
N GLN A 299 -11.55 -20.48 11.17
CA GLN A 299 -11.86 -21.46 10.10
C GLN A 299 -13.31 -21.94 10.28
N GLU A 300 -14.29 -21.04 10.29
CA GLU A 300 -15.69 -21.44 10.53
C GLU A 300 -16.55 -21.34 9.24
N PHE A 301 -17.63 -22.11 9.22
CA PHE A 301 -18.52 -22.50 8.11
C PHE A 301 -19.25 -21.40 7.32
N LYS A 302 -19.02 -20.10 7.55
CA LYS A 302 -19.77 -19.00 6.88
C LYS A 302 -18.89 -18.07 6.03
N GLY A 303 -18.00 -18.60 5.26
CA GLY A 303 -17.12 -17.83 4.40
C GLY A 303 -15.65 -18.06 4.73
N ASP A 304 -14.77 -17.55 3.90
CA ASP A 304 -13.32 -17.66 4.06
C ASP A 304 -12.70 -16.28 4.20
N PRO A 305 -12.62 -15.72 5.43
CA PRO A 305 -11.98 -14.44 5.65
C PRO A 305 -10.49 -14.43 5.26
N ALA A 306 -9.82 -15.60 5.25
CA ALA A 306 -8.44 -15.70 4.81
C ALA A 306 -8.31 -15.45 3.30
N SER A 307 -9.22 -15.99 2.48
CA SER A 307 -9.28 -15.70 1.03
C SER A 307 -9.58 -14.22 0.75
N ALA A 308 -10.48 -13.60 1.52
CA ALA A 308 -10.74 -12.17 1.40
C ALA A 308 -9.51 -11.32 1.73
N LEU A 309 -8.72 -11.72 2.74
CA LEU A 309 -7.45 -11.06 3.07
C LEU A 309 -6.39 -11.29 2.00
N LEU A 310 -6.33 -12.46 1.38
CA LEU A 310 -5.41 -12.70 0.27
C LEU A 310 -5.63 -11.69 -0.86
N GLU A 311 -6.87 -11.40 -1.24
CA GLU A 311 -7.17 -10.37 -2.25
C GLU A 311 -6.69 -8.98 -1.82
N VAL A 312 -6.88 -8.62 -0.55
CA VAL A 312 -6.42 -7.34 0.01
C VAL A 312 -4.90 -7.23 0.02
N LEU A 313 -4.22 -8.32 0.35
CA LEU A 313 -2.77 -8.37 0.53
C LEU A 313 -2.03 -8.69 -0.77
N ASP A 314 -2.72 -9.21 -1.79
CA ASP A 314 -2.12 -9.51 -3.08
C ASP A 314 -1.90 -8.23 -3.91
N PRO A 315 -0.64 -7.89 -4.22
CA PRO A 315 -0.32 -6.74 -5.03
C PRO A 315 -0.93 -6.73 -6.43
N GLU A 316 -1.24 -7.90 -6.97
CA GLU A 316 -1.82 -8.01 -8.31
C GLU A 316 -3.33 -7.76 -8.31
N GLN A 317 -3.99 -7.95 -7.16
CA GLN A 317 -5.43 -7.83 -7.00
C GLN A 317 -5.86 -6.60 -6.21
N ASN A 318 -5.07 -6.14 -5.23
CA ASN A 318 -5.45 -5.09 -4.29
C ASN A 318 -5.69 -3.71 -4.92
N ASN A 319 -5.20 -3.48 -6.15
CA ASN A 319 -5.49 -2.25 -6.90
C ASN A 319 -6.92 -2.21 -7.46
N GLN A 320 -7.63 -3.34 -7.44
CA GLN A 320 -9.00 -3.51 -7.90
C GLN A 320 -9.88 -4.15 -6.81
N PHE A 321 -9.56 -3.89 -5.53
CA PHE A 321 -10.33 -4.46 -4.43
C PHE A 321 -11.80 -4.10 -4.52
N MET A 322 -12.68 -5.12 -4.50
CA MET A 322 -14.12 -4.97 -4.61
C MET A 322 -14.79 -5.14 -3.25
N ASP A 323 -15.27 -4.03 -2.69
CA ASP A 323 -16.19 -4.08 -1.57
C ASP A 323 -17.63 -4.26 -2.09
N HIS A 324 -18.36 -5.23 -1.54
CA HIS A 324 -19.70 -5.58 -2.00
C HIS A 324 -20.75 -4.48 -1.73
N TYR A 325 -20.50 -3.61 -0.74
CA TYR A 325 -21.36 -2.46 -0.49
C TYR A 325 -21.11 -1.34 -1.49
N LEU A 326 -19.84 -1.06 -1.77
CA LEU A 326 -19.45 -0.01 -2.72
C LEU A 326 -19.82 -0.40 -4.16
N ASP A 327 -19.67 -1.68 -4.52
CA ASP A 327 -19.88 -2.22 -5.88
C ASP A 327 -19.08 -1.47 -6.95
N VAL A 328 -17.93 -0.91 -6.53
CA VAL A 328 -16.93 -0.26 -7.37
C VAL A 328 -15.52 -0.61 -6.86
N PRO A 329 -14.52 -0.70 -7.73
CA PRO A 329 -13.17 -1.01 -7.32
C PRO A 329 -12.55 0.14 -6.52
N PHE A 330 -11.85 -0.21 -5.42
CA PHE A 330 -11.03 0.70 -4.65
C PHE A 330 -9.58 0.25 -4.68
N ASP A 331 -8.66 1.17 -4.98
CA ASP A 331 -7.24 0.89 -5.10
C ASP A 331 -6.54 0.96 -3.73
N LEU A 332 -6.17 -0.21 -3.18
CA LEU A 332 -5.44 -0.39 -1.93
C LEU A 332 -3.92 -0.45 -2.12
N SER A 333 -3.39 -0.34 -3.34
CA SER A 333 -1.96 -0.52 -3.65
C SER A 333 -1.03 0.46 -2.93
N LYS A 334 -1.55 1.58 -2.45
CA LYS A 334 -0.80 2.59 -1.68
C LYS A 334 -0.81 2.36 -0.19
N THR A 335 -1.69 1.50 0.30
CA THR A 335 -1.77 1.11 1.71
C THR A 335 -0.59 0.22 2.06
N MET A 336 0.06 0.47 3.19
CA MET A 336 1.09 -0.42 3.73
C MET A 336 0.44 -1.33 4.77
N PHE A 337 0.42 -2.63 4.51
CA PHE A 337 -0.11 -3.61 5.45
C PHE A 337 1.01 -4.20 6.30
N ILE A 338 0.73 -4.35 7.60
CA ILE A 338 1.57 -5.02 8.59
C ILE A 338 0.67 -5.99 9.35
N ALA A 339 1.12 -7.22 9.59
CA ALA A 339 0.37 -8.18 10.39
C ALA A 339 1.01 -8.38 11.77
N THR A 340 0.23 -8.82 12.75
CA THR A 340 0.74 -9.35 14.00
C THR A 340 0.14 -10.71 14.31
N ALA A 341 0.91 -11.56 14.95
CA ALA A 341 0.47 -12.86 15.45
C ALA A 341 1.14 -13.18 16.79
N ASN A 342 0.57 -14.08 17.54
CA ASN A 342 1.26 -14.66 18.70
C ASN A 342 2.07 -15.89 18.30
N THR A 343 1.56 -16.69 17.37
CA THR A 343 2.19 -17.88 16.78
C THR A 343 1.93 -17.94 15.29
N VAL A 344 2.75 -18.67 14.54
CA VAL A 344 2.60 -18.82 13.08
C VAL A 344 1.71 -20.00 12.68
N ASP A 345 1.67 -21.05 13.52
CA ASP A 345 1.02 -22.32 13.18
C ASP A 345 -0.45 -22.22 12.75
N PRO A 346 -1.29 -21.33 13.34
CA PRO A 346 -2.68 -21.21 12.91
C PRO A 346 -2.88 -20.41 11.62
N ILE A 347 -1.84 -19.72 11.13
CA ILE A 347 -1.95 -18.88 9.93
C ILE A 347 -1.98 -19.77 8.70
N PRO A 348 -2.98 -19.63 7.79
CA PRO A 348 -3.00 -20.36 6.54
C PRO A 348 -1.73 -20.15 5.71
N GLU A 349 -1.15 -21.24 5.18
CA GLU A 349 0.10 -21.22 4.40
C GLU A 349 0.09 -20.16 3.26
N PRO A 350 -0.98 -20.01 2.46
CA PRO A 350 -1.01 -18.98 1.41
C PRO A 350 -0.90 -17.54 1.92
N LEU A 351 -1.37 -17.28 3.16
CA LEU A 351 -1.19 -15.98 3.81
C LEU A 351 0.23 -15.85 4.36
N LEU A 352 0.76 -16.92 4.96
CA LEU A 352 2.10 -16.91 5.55
C LEU A 352 3.17 -16.63 4.49
N ASP A 353 3.04 -17.20 3.29
CA ASP A 353 3.95 -16.99 2.16
C ASP A 353 4.03 -15.53 1.67
N ARG A 354 3.06 -14.70 2.02
CA ARG A 354 3.06 -13.26 1.71
C ARG A 354 3.83 -12.43 2.72
N PHE A 355 4.15 -13.00 3.88
CA PHE A 355 4.75 -12.27 4.98
C PHE A 355 6.24 -12.57 5.14
N GLU A 356 6.99 -11.53 5.42
CA GLU A 356 8.28 -11.62 6.05
C GLU A 356 8.06 -11.65 7.57
N VAL A 357 8.32 -12.82 8.18
CA VAL A 357 8.05 -13.04 9.60
C VAL A 357 9.23 -12.54 10.43
N LEU A 358 8.95 -11.60 11.33
CA LEU A 358 9.89 -11.04 12.29
C LEU A 358 9.50 -11.50 13.70
N TYR A 359 10.37 -12.31 14.32
CA TYR A 359 10.12 -12.84 15.66
C TYR A 359 10.53 -11.86 16.74
N LEU A 360 9.59 -11.52 17.62
CA LEU A 360 9.85 -10.75 18.83
C LEU A 360 9.94 -11.72 20.02
N SER A 361 11.14 -11.82 20.58
CA SER A 361 11.35 -12.57 21.83
C SER A 361 10.69 -11.84 23.01
N GLY A 362 10.49 -12.57 24.09
CA GLY A 362 10.18 -11.96 25.40
C GLY A 362 11.37 -11.17 25.93
N TYR A 363 11.09 -10.31 26.90
CA TYR A 363 12.11 -9.50 27.55
C TYR A 363 12.68 -10.21 28.79
N THR A 364 13.99 -10.07 29.01
CA THR A 364 14.67 -10.45 30.23
C THR A 364 14.30 -9.51 31.39
N ASP A 365 14.51 -9.93 32.65
CA ASP A 365 14.23 -9.06 33.81
C ASP A 365 14.98 -7.73 33.76
N VAL A 366 16.23 -7.75 33.26
CA VAL A 366 17.05 -6.54 33.09
C VAL A 366 16.47 -5.60 32.04
N GLU A 367 15.99 -6.14 30.93
CA GLU A 367 15.35 -5.34 29.88
C GLU A 367 14.02 -4.77 30.37
N LYS A 368 13.20 -5.59 31.08
CA LYS A 368 11.94 -5.14 31.70
C LYS A 368 12.16 -4.00 32.67
N GLU A 369 13.21 -4.06 33.50
CA GLU A 369 13.57 -2.95 34.41
C GLU A 369 13.85 -1.67 33.62
N ARG A 370 14.73 -1.74 32.60
CA ARG A 370 15.10 -0.59 31.79
C ARG A 370 13.89 -0.01 31.03
N ILE A 371 13.04 -0.88 30.49
CA ILE A 371 11.80 -0.47 29.79
C ILE A 371 10.83 0.16 30.80
N ALA A 372 10.71 -0.38 32.01
CA ALA A 372 9.85 0.19 33.04
C ALA A 372 10.22 1.64 33.35
N PHE A 373 11.51 1.92 33.60
CA PHE A 373 11.98 3.26 33.93
C PHE A 373 11.93 4.21 32.74
N ARG A 374 12.30 3.74 31.54
CA ARG A 374 12.38 4.62 30.37
C ARG A 374 11.01 4.94 29.73
N TYR A 375 10.06 4.00 29.80
CA TYR A 375 8.82 4.13 29.04
C TYR A 375 7.55 3.95 29.87
N LEU A 376 7.46 2.88 30.72
CA LEU A 376 6.20 2.53 31.35
C LEU A 376 5.86 3.49 32.50
N ILE A 377 6.80 3.77 33.40
CA ILE A 377 6.59 4.65 34.53
C ILE A 377 6.23 6.06 34.06
N PRO A 378 6.99 6.72 33.16
CA PRO A 378 6.62 8.04 32.65
C PRO A 378 5.25 8.05 31.96
N LYS A 379 4.95 7.03 31.18
CA LYS A 379 3.67 6.90 30.47
C LYS A 379 2.50 6.80 31.43
N GLU A 380 2.58 5.93 32.45
CA GLU A 380 1.49 5.71 33.39
C GLU A 380 1.36 6.91 34.36
N THR A 381 2.44 7.54 34.76
CA THR A 381 2.43 8.77 35.56
C THR A 381 1.68 9.89 34.83
N ASN A 382 2.02 10.10 33.54
CA ASN A 382 1.32 11.07 32.73
C ASN A 382 -0.17 10.74 32.52
N ALA A 383 -0.47 9.46 32.28
CA ALA A 383 -1.86 8.98 32.11
C ALA A 383 -2.69 9.17 33.39
N ALA A 384 -2.07 9.07 34.56
CA ALA A 384 -2.70 9.35 35.85
C ALA A 384 -2.82 10.85 36.16
N GLY A 385 -2.35 11.75 35.29
CA GLY A 385 -2.35 13.19 35.51
C GLY A 385 -1.37 13.66 36.58
N LEU A 386 -0.39 12.84 36.93
CA LEU A 386 0.64 13.13 37.93
C LEU A 386 1.87 13.79 37.26
N SER A 387 2.53 14.70 37.98
CA SER A 387 3.81 15.23 37.51
C SER A 387 4.92 14.16 37.63
N GLU A 388 5.96 14.25 36.82
CA GLU A 388 7.07 13.27 36.80
C GLU A 388 7.78 13.11 38.17
N HIS A 389 7.63 14.09 39.06
CA HIS A 389 8.22 14.09 40.41
C HIS A 389 7.27 13.61 41.51
N SER A 390 6.01 13.33 41.20
CA SER A 390 4.99 12.95 42.18
C SER A 390 5.16 11.54 42.72
N VAL A 391 5.71 10.63 41.90
CA VAL A 391 5.91 9.21 42.26
C VAL A 391 7.34 8.82 41.92
N ARG A 392 8.00 8.12 42.85
CA ARG A 392 9.34 7.55 42.63
C ARG A 392 9.31 6.03 42.83
N PHE A 393 9.75 5.32 41.81
CA PHE A 393 9.95 3.88 41.90
C PHE A 393 11.43 3.60 42.20
N SER A 394 11.72 2.79 43.22
CA SER A 394 13.09 2.28 43.41
C SER A 394 13.33 1.08 42.48
N LYS A 395 14.60 0.75 42.21
CA LYS A 395 14.96 -0.42 41.41
C LYS A 395 14.48 -1.72 42.07
N GLU A 396 14.62 -1.80 43.39
CA GLU A 396 14.20 -2.93 44.20
C GLU A 396 12.68 -3.15 44.07
N ALA A 397 11.89 -2.07 44.08
CA ALA A 397 10.44 -2.14 43.94
C ALA A 397 10.07 -2.68 42.54
N VAL A 398 10.69 -2.17 41.49
CA VAL A 398 10.46 -2.62 40.12
C VAL A 398 10.87 -4.08 39.94
N HIS A 399 12.03 -4.47 40.48
CA HIS A 399 12.48 -5.87 40.48
C HIS A 399 11.49 -6.80 41.20
N LYS A 400 10.96 -6.35 42.34
CA LYS A 400 9.96 -7.11 43.08
C LYS A 400 8.68 -7.28 42.27
N ILE A 401 8.21 -6.22 41.60
CA ILE A 401 7.04 -6.30 40.72
C ILE A 401 7.29 -7.29 39.58
N ILE A 402 8.46 -7.25 38.94
CA ILE A 402 8.80 -8.15 37.84
C ILE A 402 8.80 -9.60 38.27
N ARG A 403 9.41 -9.94 39.41
CA ARG A 403 9.63 -11.32 39.83
C ARG A 403 8.47 -11.94 40.58
N GLU A 404 7.79 -11.16 41.41
CA GLU A 404 6.78 -11.69 42.34
C GLU A 404 5.35 -11.45 41.81
N TYR A 405 5.10 -10.38 41.05
CA TYR A 405 3.77 -10.01 40.64
C TYR A 405 3.49 -10.21 39.13
N THR A 406 4.53 -10.35 38.31
CA THR A 406 4.35 -10.54 36.87
C THR A 406 5.16 -11.73 36.36
N ARG A 407 4.47 -12.77 35.84
CA ARG A 407 5.09 -13.94 35.19
C ARG A 407 4.66 -13.95 33.71
N GLU A 408 5.28 -13.09 32.91
CA GLU A 408 4.99 -12.97 31.49
C GLU A 408 6.26 -12.75 30.68
N ALA A 409 6.23 -13.13 29.40
CA ALA A 409 7.31 -12.86 28.47
C ALA A 409 7.36 -11.37 28.02
N GLY A 410 6.21 -10.71 27.98
CA GLY A 410 6.06 -9.31 27.61
C GLY A 410 6.02 -8.34 28.79
N LEU A 411 5.35 -7.21 28.60
CA LEU A 411 5.29 -6.07 29.52
C LEU A 411 3.84 -5.70 29.94
N ARG A 412 2.83 -6.45 29.51
CA ARG A 412 1.43 -6.05 29.68
C ARG A 412 0.98 -6.05 31.15
N ASN A 413 1.36 -7.10 31.88
CA ASN A 413 1.04 -7.17 33.31
C ASN A 413 1.93 -6.25 34.12
N LEU A 414 3.22 -6.11 33.76
CA LEU A 414 4.13 -5.14 34.39
C LEU A 414 3.57 -3.71 34.28
N GLN A 415 3.11 -3.30 33.10
CA GLN A 415 2.47 -2.00 32.90
C GLN A 415 1.23 -1.84 33.79
N ARG A 416 0.39 -2.87 33.90
CA ARG A 416 -0.80 -2.84 34.76
C ARG A 416 -0.45 -2.72 36.23
N GLN A 417 0.58 -3.41 36.70
CA GLN A 417 1.06 -3.33 38.07
C GLN A 417 1.70 -1.98 38.42
N ILE A 418 2.34 -1.31 37.46
CA ILE A 418 2.87 0.03 37.63
C ILE A 418 1.73 1.07 37.70
N ALA A 419 0.65 0.85 36.97
CA ALA A 419 -0.52 1.74 36.92
C ALA A 419 -1.45 1.61 38.14
N SER A 420 -1.42 0.47 38.84
CA SER A 420 -2.22 0.20 40.06
C SER A 420 -1.57 0.75 41.31
#